data_f64c11f0d41e3c8045a2ac94cc5abbd0
#
_entry.id   f64c11f0d41e3c8045a2ac94cc5abbd0
#
_cell.length_a   1.000
_cell.length_b   1.000
_cell.length_c   1.000
_cell.angle_alpha   90.00
_cell.angle_beta   90.00
_cell.angle_gamma   90.00
#
_symmetry.space_group_name_H-M   'P 1'
#
loop_
_entity.id
_entity.type
_entity.pdbx_description
1 polymer ?
#
loop_
_entity_poly.entity_id
_entity_poly.type
_entity_poly.pdbx_seq_one_letter_code
_entity_poly.pdbx_strand_id
1 'polypeptide(L)'
;MAMQQFDNQISVTQINPAEHYSPAPLKKTSSLNHENVASDAKIVLATINAKYIHASLGLRYLYANLKELQSCCEIKEFVIQTRAIDIVEQILEAKPDIVGFGVYIWNIIETTNVVSLLKVVAPEIKIVLGGPEVSYEAEQQDIVASADFVLTGAADISFYQLCKDIINKTEPEQKILKSTPVELKDLELPYQYYSDEDLKNRLLYVEASRGCPFKCEFCLSSLDTASNPFELELFLDQMDILYQRGARNFKFIDRTFNLNIATTMQIMQFFLDRMTDDLFLHFEVVPDHLPRKLKELLTLFPDGSLQFEVGIQTFNPEVQTNISRKQNNPKSKENLIWLKDNTSAHIHADLIFGLPGETFETFRESFNELYQCRPHEIQLGILKRLKGSPIIRHTETFDLRFNPLPPFNILSTDRVDFATMQLINRFARYWDMIGNSGRFKHSLAHILSDNPFDEFMALTNWLFEKTGQTHQINLKRLYELVSQAVEALFPEKHALIISIIELDYAASKLKSHFGTLHLYAGEQTKSSGQNKLAQRQQRHKL
;
A
#
# COMPACT_ATOMS: atom_id res chain seq x y z
N MET A 1 -28.68 23.78 -18.72
CA MET A 1 -29.17 23.29 -20.03
C MET A 1 -27.96 22.70 -20.76
N ALA A 2 -27.92 21.43 -20.91
CA ALA A 2 -27.14 20.52 -21.75
C ALA A 2 -26.64 19.31 -20.94
N MET A 3 -27.58 18.48 -20.59
CA MET A 3 -27.36 17.10 -20.15
C MET A 3 -28.60 16.32 -20.63
N GLN A 4 -28.56 15.92 -21.88
CA GLN A 4 -29.48 14.90 -22.43
C GLN A 4 -28.91 14.36 -23.74
N GLN A 5 -29.04 13.05 -23.89
CA GLN A 5 -28.81 12.22 -25.09
C GLN A 5 -27.42 11.61 -25.25
N PHE A 6 -27.26 10.42 -24.70
CA PHE A 6 -26.66 9.27 -25.39
C PHE A 6 -27.32 7.99 -24.88
N ASP A 7 -28.58 7.79 -25.28
CA ASP A 7 -29.19 6.45 -25.35
C ASP A 7 -29.00 5.97 -26.76
N ASN A 8 -28.09 5.04 -26.99
CA ASN A 8 -28.07 4.26 -28.22
C ASN A 8 -28.07 2.78 -27.86
N GLN A 9 -29.16 2.17 -28.28
CA GLN A 9 -29.45 0.75 -28.25
C GLN A 9 -28.30 -0.06 -28.86
N ILE A 10 -27.63 -0.86 -28.03
CA ILE A 10 -26.81 -1.98 -28.47
C ILE A 10 -27.59 -3.24 -28.13
N SER A 11 -28.00 -3.95 -29.20
CA SER A 11 -28.67 -5.24 -29.15
C SER A 11 -27.84 -6.24 -28.36
N VAL A 12 -28.48 -6.84 -27.33
CA VAL A 12 -27.92 -7.92 -26.52
C VAL A 12 -27.86 -9.17 -27.40
N THR A 13 -26.69 -9.47 -27.92
CA THR A 13 -26.38 -10.82 -28.42
C THR A 13 -26.12 -11.69 -27.17
N GLN A 14 -26.91 -12.73 -26.98
CA GLN A 14 -26.70 -13.73 -25.93
C GLN A 14 -25.32 -14.36 -26.11
N ILE A 15 -24.41 -14.10 -25.16
CA ILE A 15 -23.13 -14.79 -25.09
C ILE A 15 -23.41 -16.15 -24.44
N ASN A 16 -23.15 -17.19 -25.18
CA ASN A 16 -23.28 -18.59 -24.78
C ASN A 16 -22.17 -18.88 -23.74
N PRO A 17 -22.46 -19.43 -22.54
CA PRO A 17 -21.49 -19.61 -21.47
C PRO A 17 -20.68 -20.91 -21.60
N ALA A 18 -20.18 -21.25 -22.80
CA ALA A 18 -19.38 -22.45 -23.01
C ALA A 18 -18.38 -22.30 -24.17
N GLU A 19 -17.60 -21.24 -24.18
CA GLU A 19 -16.35 -21.27 -24.92
C GLU A 19 -15.20 -21.34 -23.91
N HIS A 20 -14.69 -22.54 -23.71
CA HIS A 20 -13.48 -22.79 -22.95
C HIS A 20 -12.32 -22.05 -23.62
N TYR A 21 -11.77 -21.05 -22.91
CA TYR A 21 -10.52 -20.41 -23.28
C TYR A 21 -9.42 -21.50 -23.33
N SER A 22 -8.95 -21.80 -24.51
CA SER A 22 -7.79 -22.65 -24.75
C SER A 22 -6.62 -21.73 -25.04
N PRO A 23 -5.58 -21.67 -24.19
CA PRO A 23 -4.45 -20.80 -24.44
C PRO A 23 -3.79 -21.17 -25.76
N ALA A 24 -3.59 -20.20 -26.64
CA ALA A 24 -2.82 -20.37 -27.86
C ALA A 24 -1.37 -20.75 -27.47
N PRO A 25 -0.72 -21.67 -28.19
CA PRO A 25 0.66 -22.03 -27.91
C PRO A 25 1.55 -20.79 -28.04
N LEU A 26 2.36 -20.54 -27.00
CA LEU A 26 3.33 -19.46 -26.94
C LEU A 26 4.05 -19.33 -28.28
N LYS A 27 3.78 -18.23 -29.01
CA LYS A 27 4.63 -17.85 -30.13
C LYS A 27 6.02 -17.63 -29.55
N LYS A 28 6.94 -18.54 -29.87
CA LYS A 28 8.37 -18.31 -29.64
C LYS A 28 8.68 -16.96 -30.30
N THR A 29 8.97 -15.97 -29.47
CA THR A 29 9.51 -14.69 -29.94
C THR A 29 10.68 -15.02 -30.85
N SER A 30 10.62 -14.53 -32.08
CA SER A 30 11.69 -14.67 -33.04
C SER A 30 12.99 -14.22 -32.37
N SER A 31 13.98 -15.10 -32.41
CA SER A 31 15.34 -14.77 -32.04
C SER A 31 15.82 -13.60 -32.89
N LEU A 32 15.66 -12.40 -32.37
CA LEU A 32 16.42 -11.26 -32.83
C LEU A 32 17.88 -11.60 -32.52
N ASN A 33 18.72 -11.63 -33.57
CA ASN A 33 20.16 -11.75 -33.44
C ASN A 33 20.66 -10.55 -32.60
N HIS A 34 20.69 -10.74 -31.28
CA HIS A 34 21.41 -9.85 -30.41
C HIS A 34 22.91 -10.10 -30.66
N GLU A 35 23.60 -9.13 -31.20
CA GLU A 35 25.05 -9.10 -31.14
C GLU A 35 25.43 -9.29 -29.67
N ASN A 36 26.06 -10.42 -29.35
CA ASN A 36 26.56 -10.74 -28.03
C ASN A 36 27.66 -9.72 -27.67
N VAL A 37 27.29 -8.59 -27.11
CA VAL A 37 28.20 -7.80 -26.31
C VAL A 37 28.23 -8.52 -24.95
N ALA A 38 29.12 -9.49 -24.82
CA ALA A 38 29.48 -10.05 -23.53
C ALA A 38 30.21 -8.94 -22.75
N SER A 39 29.45 -8.12 -22.07
CA SER A 39 29.96 -7.16 -21.10
C SER A 39 30.35 -7.94 -19.86
N ASP A 40 31.62 -7.89 -19.44
CA ASP A 40 32.07 -8.39 -18.13
C ASP A 40 31.49 -7.56 -16.97
N ALA A 41 30.82 -6.45 -17.27
CA ALA A 41 30.26 -5.55 -16.30
C ALA A 41 29.10 -6.20 -15.53
N LYS A 42 29.03 -5.95 -14.22
CA LYS A 42 28.00 -6.48 -13.31
C LYS A 42 27.13 -5.35 -12.76
N ILE A 43 25.83 -5.61 -12.75
CA ILE A 43 24.81 -4.67 -12.28
C ILE A 43 24.09 -5.28 -11.07
N VAL A 44 23.91 -4.52 -10.01
CA VAL A 44 23.05 -4.87 -8.88
C VAL A 44 21.91 -3.88 -8.81
N LEU A 45 20.66 -4.38 -8.84
CA LEU A 45 19.46 -3.60 -8.50
C LEU A 45 19.10 -3.87 -7.05
N ALA A 46 19.09 -2.84 -6.20
CA ALA A 46 18.88 -2.98 -4.77
C ALA A 46 17.76 -2.10 -4.25
N THR A 47 17.07 -2.55 -3.20
CA THR A 47 16.17 -1.73 -2.40
C THR A 47 16.05 -2.26 -0.98
N ILE A 48 15.64 -1.39 -0.05
CA ILE A 48 15.37 -1.74 1.35
C ILE A 48 13.86 -1.65 1.56
N ASN A 49 13.20 -2.80 1.66
CA ASN A 49 11.76 -2.89 1.86
C ASN A 49 11.38 -2.63 3.32
N ALA A 50 10.22 -2.03 3.57
CA ALA A 50 9.71 -1.80 4.90
C ALA A 50 9.48 -3.10 5.69
N LYS A 51 9.12 -4.18 5.01
CA LYS A 51 8.94 -5.54 5.56
C LYS A 51 9.29 -6.59 4.50
N TYR A 52 9.68 -7.78 4.94
CA TYR A 52 10.01 -8.92 4.06
C TYR A 52 8.87 -9.31 3.10
N ILE A 53 7.62 -9.16 3.52
CA ILE A 53 6.46 -9.55 2.70
C ILE A 53 6.33 -8.74 1.39
N HIS A 54 6.99 -7.60 1.27
CA HIS A 54 6.93 -6.76 0.08
C HIS A 54 8.02 -7.17 -0.91
N ALA A 55 7.63 -7.44 -2.17
CA ALA A 55 8.54 -7.65 -3.28
C ALA A 55 8.52 -6.41 -4.19
N SER A 56 9.67 -5.88 -4.55
CA SER A 56 9.76 -4.64 -5.34
C SER A 56 9.36 -4.87 -6.80
N LEU A 57 8.18 -4.40 -7.19
CA LEU A 57 7.76 -4.41 -8.60
C LEU A 57 8.64 -3.49 -9.45
N GLY A 58 9.01 -2.31 -8.94
CA GLY A 58 9.84 -1.34 -9.68
C GLY A 58 11.21 -1.91 -10.08
N LEU A 59 11.90 -2.63 -9.18
CA LEU A 59 13.17 -3.28 -9.56
C LEU A 59 12.98 -4.36 -10.61
N ARG A 60 11.87 -5.09 -10.57
CA ARG A 60 11.55 -6.11 -11.58
C ARG A 60 11.24 -5.49 -12.93
N TYR A 61 10.59 -4.32 -12.99
CA TYR A 61 10.43 -3.57 -14.24
C TYR A 61 11.77 -3.12 -14.81
N LEU A 62 12.66 -2.55 -13.98
CA LEU A 62 14.01 -2.20 -14.43
C LEU A 62 14.74 -3.44 -14.98
N TYR A 63 14.71 -4.54 -14.26
CA TYR A 63 15.33 -5.80 -14.66
C TYR A 63 14.75 -6.34 -15.98
N ALA A 64 13.41 -6.36 -16.13
CA ALA A 64 12.73 -6.82 -17.33
C ALA A 64 13.17 -6.05 -18.59
N ASN A 65 13.45 -4.75 -18.43
CA ASN A 65 13.76 -3.84 -19.53
C ASN A 65 15.26 -3.61 -19.75
N LEU A 66 16.14 -4.39 -19.10
CA LEU A 66 17.61 -4.35 -19.29
C LEU A 66 18.10 -4.99 -20.59
N LYS A 67 17.22 -5.65 -21.35
CA LYS A 67 17.56 -6.32 -22.62
C LYS A 67 18.77 -7.28 -22.46
N GLU A 68 19.83 -7.08 -23.27
CA GLU A 68 21.06 -7.89 -23.22
C GLU A 68 21.81 -7.78 -21.88
N LEU A 69 21.66 -6.69 -21.14
CA LEU A 69 22.30 -6.47 -19.83
C LEU A 69 21.61 -7.26 -18.69
N GLN A 70 20.49 -7.90 -18.96
CA GLN A 70 19.75 -8.68 -17.98
C GLN A 70 20.59 -9.85 -17.44
N SER A 71 21.41 -10.48 -18.31
CA SER A 71 22.27 -11.62 -17.96
C SER A 71 23.39 -11.27 -16.97
N CYS A 72 23.75 -10.00 -16.84
CA CYS A 72 24.77 -9.52 -15.90
C CYS A 72 24.19 -8.70 -14.73
N CYS A 73 22.86 -8.77 -14.53
CA CYS A 73 22.16 -8.06 -13.47
C CYS A 73 21.55 -9.03 -12.45
N GLU A 74 21.63 -8.70 -11.18
CA GLU A 74 20.90 -9.37 -10.10
C GLU A 74 20.07 -8.38 -9.26
N ILE A 75 18.95 -8.86 -8.69
CA ILE A 75 18.09 -8.10 -7.77
C ILE A 75 18.42 -8.53 -6.33
N LYS A 76 18.72 -7.56 -5.48
CA LYS A 76 18.91 -7.73 -4.02
C LYS A 76 17.90 -6.91 -3.24
N GLU A 77 17.04 -7.59 -2.48
CA GLU A 77 16.01 -6.95 -1.66
C GLU A 77 16.33 -7.16 -0.17
N PHE A 78 16.46 -6.08 0.56
CA PHE A 78 16.75 -6.07 1.99
C PHE A 78 15.50 -5.60 2.77
N VAL A 79 15.59 -5.61 4.10
CA VAL A 79 14.55 -5.07 4.98
C VAL A 79 15.15 -4.01 5.90
N ILE A 80 14.32 -3.08 6.35
CA ILE A 80 14.73 -1.89 7.11
C ILE A 80 15.51 -2.20 8.41
N GLN A 81 15.41 -3.42 8.95
CA GLN A 81 16.16 -3.86 10.12
C GLN A 81 17.57 -4.38 9.79
N THR A 82 17.90 -4.55 8.51
CA THR A 82 19.24 -5.00 8.09
C THR A 82 20.25 -3.86 8.30
N ARG A 83 21.37 -4.15 8.95
CA ARG A 83 22.41 -3.14 9.16
C ARG A 83 23.02 -2.70 7.83
N ALA A 84 23.30 -1.42 7.67
CA ALA A 84 23.87 -0.88 6.44
C ALA A 84 25.17 -1.60 6.04
N ILE A 85 26.02 -1.95 7.00
CA ILE A 85 27.28 -2.67 6.73
C ILE A 85 27.05 -4.07 6.15
N ASP A 86 26.02 -4.80 6.60
CA ASP A 86 25.67 -6.12 6.09
C ASP A 86 25.09 -6.05 4.67
N ILE A 87 24.38 -4.95 4.37
CA ILE A 87 23.87 -4.68 3.01
C ILE A 87 25.05 -4.42 2.06
N VAL A 88 26.00 -3.58 2.49
CA VAL A 88 27.23 -3.29 1.71
C VAL A 88 28.01 -4.56 1.43
N GLU A 89 28.24 -5.41 2.43
CA GLU A 89 28.95 -6.69 2.27
C GLU A 89 28.28 -7.55 1.21
N GLN A 90 26.97 -7.76 1.30
CA GLN A 90 26.22 -8.59 0.33
C GLN A 90 26.18 -7.99 -1.08
N ILE A 91 26.18 -6.66 -1.22
CA ILE A 91 26.28 -6.00 -2.53
C ILE A 91 27.67 -6.24 -3.14
N LEU A 92 28.73 -6.08 -2.34
CA LEU A 92 30.12 -6.24 -2.81
C LEU A 92 30.51 -7.69 -3.14
N GLU A 93 29.82 -8.70 -2.58
CA GLU A 93 29.98 -10.10 -2.98
C GLU A 93 29.73 -10.32 -4.49
N ALA A 94 28.81 -9.55 -5.08
CA ALA A 94 28.53 -9.59 -6.52
C ALA A 94 29.61 -8.93 -7.36
N LYS A 95 30.50 -8.11 -6.77
CA LYS A 95 31.52 -7.28 -7.44
C LYS A 95 30.89 -6.41 -8.54
N PRO A 96 29.91 -5.58 -8.22
CA PRO A 96 29.21 -4.79 -9.21
C PRO A 96 30.05 -3.62 -9.71
N ASP A 97 29.87 -3.26 -10.98
CA ASP A 97 30.34 -1.99 -11.56
C ASP A 97 29.28 -0.89 -11.37
N ILE A 98 27.99 -1.30 -11.36
CA ILE A 98 26.84 -0.39 -11.23
C ILE A 98 25.90 -0.94 -10.16
N VAL A 99 25.46 -0.06 -9.24
CA VAL A 99 24.39 -0.37 -8.28
C VAL A 99 23.25 0.62 -8.45
N GLY A 100 22.06 0.12 -8.81
CA GLY A 100 20.84 0.90 -8.89
C GLY A 100 20.00 0.77 -7.62
N PHE A 101 19.69 1.86 -6.93
CA PHE A 101 18.85 1.85 -5.72
C PHE A 101 17.45 2.39 -5.97
N GLY A 102 16.43 1.63 -5.53
CA GLY A 102 15.05 2.12 -5.39
C GLY A 102 14.85 2.85 -4.07
N VAL A 103 14.65 4.18 -4.14
CA VAL A 103 14.58 5.09 -2.98
C VAL A 103 13.14 5.56 -2.75
N TYR A 104 12.66 5.34 -1.52
CA TYR A 104 11.32 5.65 -1.06
C TYR A 104 11.37 6.37 0.29
N ILE A 105 10.29 7.04 0.65
CA ILE A 105 10.18 7.78 1.92
C ILE A 105 10.49 6.93 3.17
N TRP A 106 10.27 5.62 3.10
CA TRP A 106 10.51 4.72 4.24
C TRP A 106 11.94 4.20 4.34
N ASN A 107 12.74 4.29 3.27
CA ASN A 107 14.10 3.74 3.24
C ASN A 107 15.19 4.77 2.93
N ILE A 108 14.84 6.05 2.78
CA ILE A 108 15.80 7.10 2.40
C ILE A 108 16.98 7.18 3.37
N ILE A 109 16.74 7.06 4.69
CA ILE A 109 17.79 7.13 5.71
C ILE A 109 18.75 5.95 5.58
N GLU A 110 18.21 4.73 5.55
CA GLU A 110 18.97 3.49 5.46
C GLU A 110 19.74 3.41 4.13
N THR A 111 19.10 3.81 3.03
CA THR A 111 19.74 3.82 1.71
C THR A 111 20.87 4.87 1.67
N THR A 112 20.69 6.04 2.30
CA THR A 112 21.75 7.05 2.41
C THR A 112 22.98 6.49 3.13
N ASN A 113 22.78 5.79 4.24
CA ASN A 113 23.86 5.16 4.99
C ASN A 113 24.60 4.10 4.15
N VAL A 114 23.86 3.27 3.40
CA VAL A 114 24.44 2.24 2.51
C VAL A 114 25.25 2.89 1.39
N VAL A 115 24.69 3.90 0.70
CA VAL A 115 25.37 4.63 -0.38
C VAL A 115 26.66 5.30 0.13
N SER A 116 26.60 5.95 1.29
CA SER A 116 27.76 6.59 1.89
C SER A 116 28.88 5.58 2.21
N LEU A 117 28.54 4.42 2.77
CA LEU A 117 29.50 3.35 3.04
C LEU A 117 30.09 2.76 1.75
N LEU A 118 29.26 2.50 0.73
CA LEU A 118 29.75 2.02 -0.58
C LEU A 118 30.77 2.99 -1.19
N LYS A 119 30.51 4.29 -1.14
CA LYS A 119 31.43 5.29 -1.67
C LYS A 119 32.74 5.41 -0.89
N VAL A 120 32.77 4.98 0.37
CA VAL A 120 34.01 4.90 1.16
C VAL A 120 34.84 3.67 0.79
N VAL A 121 34.19 2.50 0.66
CA VAL A 121 34.90 1.22 0.52
C VAL A 121 35.14 0.80 -0.91
N ALA A 122 34.34 1.30 -1.87
CA ALA A 122 34.39 0.98 -3.30
C ALA A 122 33.97 2.21 -4.13
N PRO A 123 34.77 3.30 -4.12
CA PRO A 123 34.42 4.58 -4.77
C PRO A 123 34.28 4.48 -6.30
N GLU A 124 34.85 3.43 -6.91
CA GLU A 124 34.77 3.14 -8.34
C GLU A 124 33.39 2.70 -8.80
N ILE A 125 32.58 2.10 -7.91
CA ILE A 125 31.23 1.64 -8.24
C ILE A 125 30.32 2.83 -8.55
N LYS A 126 29.64 2.76 -9.69
CA LYS A 126 28.66 3.77 -10.10
C LYS A 126 27.33 3.56 -9.38
N ILE A 127 26.93 4.53 -8.59
CA ILE A 127 25.65 4.51 -7.85
C ILE A 127 24.60 5.28 -8.63
N VAL A 128 23.52 4.60 -9.01
CA VAL A 128 22.36 5.17 -9.70
C VAL A 128 21.15 5.13 -8.76
N LEU A 129 20.56 6.28 -8.47
CA LEU A 129 19.35 6.38 -7.65
C LEU A 129 18.12 6.54 -8.54
N GLY A 130 17.03 5.93 -8.14
CA GLY A 130 15.70 6.12 -8.73
C GLY A 130 14.61 5.96 -7.68
N GLY A 131 13.38 6.23 -8.09
CA GLY A 131 12.21 6.11 -7.21
C GLY A 131 11.61 7.45 -6.78
N PRO A 132 10.42 7.43 -6.16
CA PRO A 132 9.63 8.64 -5.93
C PRO A 132 10.30 9.64 -4.99
N GLU A 133 11.11 9.19 -4.03
CA GLU A 133 11.72 10.07 -3.04
C GLU A 133 12.82 10.98 -3.63
N VAL A 134 13.54 10.50 -4.65
CA VAL A 134 14.62 11.24 -5.31
C VAL A 134 14.21 11.85 -6.65
N SER A 135 12.97 11.64 -7.09
CA SER A 135 12.46 12.20 -8.36
C SER A 135 12.14 13.69 -8.28
N TYR A 136 12.01 14.24 -7.08
CA TYR A 136 11.67 15.65 -6.84
C TYR A 136 12.59 16.23 -5.77
N GLU A 137 12.87 17.54 -5.87
CA GLU A 137 13.74 18.25 -4.92
C GLU A 137 15.10 17.54 -4.74
N ALA A 138 15.63 16.94 -5.82
CA ALA A 138 16.79 16.04 -5.79
C ALA A 138 18.05 16.74 -5.34
N GLU A 139 18.31 17.97 -5.82
CA GLU A 139 19.53 18.74 -5.54
C GLU A 139 19.72 19.03 -4.04
N GLN A 140 18.66 18.98 -3.26
CA GLN A 140 18.66 19.31 -1.83
C GLN A 140 18.87 18.09 -0.92
N GLN A 141 19.11 16.90 -1.51
CA GLN A 141 19.14 15.65 -0.75
C GLN A 141 20.58 15.11 -0.59
N ASP A 142 20.96 14.78 0.64
CA ASP A 142 22.29 14.26 0.98
C ASP A 142 22.64 12.98 0.21
N ILE A 143 21.66 12.09 0.00
CA ILE A 143 21.86 10.86 -0.76
C ILE A 143 22.25 11.16 -2.21
N VAL A 144 21.67 12.20 -2.81
CA VAL A 144 21.99 12.63 -4.18
C VAL A 144 23.40 13.19 -4.27
N ALA A 145 23.86 13.90 -3.23
CA ALA A 145 25.25 14.38 -3.20
C ALA A 145 26.26 13.23 -3.30
N SER A 146 25.96 12.09 -2.65
CA SER A 146 26.86 10.93 -2.59
C SER A 146 26.75 9.98 -3.80
N ALA A 147 25.67 10.01 -4.58
CA ALA A 147 25.49 9.17 -5.75
C ALA A 147 26.19 9.71 -7.00
N ASP A 148 26.37 8.87 -8.02
CA ASP A 148 26.87 9.31 -9.34
C ASP A 148 25.75 9.86 -10.22
N PHE A 149 24.62 9.14 -10.28
CA PHE A 149 23.47 9.51 -11.11
C PHE A 149 22.15 9.38 -10.36
N VAL A 150 21.17 10.17 -10.78
CA VAL A 150 19.77 10.10 -10.35
C VAL A 150 18.86 10.07 -11.57
N LEU A 151 18.03 9.06 -11.69
CA LEU A 151 16.98 8.96 -12.69
C LEU A 151 15.64 9.40 -12.08
N THR A 152 15.09 10.50 -12.58
CA THR A 152 13.81 11.04 -12.10
C THR A 152 12.66 10.60 -13.00
N GLY A 153 11.49 10.30 -12.42
CA GLY A 153 10.33 9.80 -13.14
C GLY A 153 10.37 8.27 -13.39
N ALA A 154 9.65 7.81 -14.42
CA ALA A 154 9.59 6.39 -14.79
C ALA A 154 10.87 5.98 -15.54
N ALA A 155 11.73 5.23 -14.87
CA ALA A 155 13.09 4.93 -15.34
C ALA A 155 13.20 3.58 -16.09
N ASP A 156 12.07 2.94 -16.42
CA ASP A 156 12.02 1.56 -16.96
C ASP A 156 13.02 1.34 -18.11
N ILE A 157 13.09 2.24 -19.09
CA ILE A 157 14.03 2.17 -20.22
C ILE A 157 15.29 3.04 -19.98
N SER A 158 15.14 4.18 -19.28
CA SER A 158 16.24 5.12 -19.07
C SER A 158 17.37 4.51 -18.24
N PHE A 159 17.06 3.56 -17.33
CA PHE A 159 18.07 2.85 -16.56
C PHE A 159 18.94 1.95 -17.46
N TYR A 160 18.33 1.23 -18.40
CA TYR A 160 19.07 0.46 -19.39
C TYR A 160 20.03 1.33 -20.21
N GLN A 161 19.53 2.47 -20.72
CA GLN A 161 20.36 3.37 -21.52
C GLN A 161 21.54 3.92 -20.70
N LEU A 162 21.30 4.35 -19.47
CA LEU A 162 22.35 4.84 -18.57
C LEU A 162 23.39 3.75 -18.27
N CYS A 163 22.97 2.50 -18.02
CA CYS A 163 23.90 1.39 -17.82
C CYS A 163 24.80 1.18 -19.05
N LYS A 164 24.23 1.25 -20.25
CA LYS A 164 25.02 1.16 -21.51
C LYS A 164 26.03 2.29 -21.61
N ASP A 165 25.62 3.53 -21.32
CA ASP A 165 26.50 4.68 -21.41
C ASP A 165 27.67 4.58 -20.41
N ILE A 166 27.40 4.10 -19.18
CA ILE A 166 28.42 3.82 -18.17
C ILE A 166 29.41 2.74 -18.64
N ILE A 167 28.88 1.61 -19.12
CA ILE A 167 29.71 0.49 -19.60
C ILE A 167 30.58 0.90 -20.78
N ASN A 168 30.06 1.70 -21.69
CA ASN A 168 30.77 2.21 -22.87
C ASN A 168 31.65 3.42 -22.58
N LYS A 169 31.69 3.93 -21.33
CA LYS A 169 32.45 5.13 -20.94
C LYS A 169 31.99 6.38 -21.69
N THR A 170 30.71 6.46 -22.00
CA THR A 170 30.04 7.60 -22.64
C THR A 170 29.03 8.23 -21.69
N GLU A 171 29.38 8.28 -20.42
CA GLU A 171 28.53 8.77 -19.34
C GLU A 171 28.08 10.21 -19.58
N PRO A 172 26.80 10.55 -19.26
CA PRO A 172 26.34 11.93 -19.33
C PRO A 172 27.04 12.80 -18.29
N GLU A 173 27.27 14.07 -18.63
CA GLU A 173 27.88 15.06 -17.70
C GLU A 173 26.93 15.42 -16.55
N GLN A 174 25.63 15.37 -16.80
CA GLN A 174 24.61 15.70 -15.82
C GLN A 174 24.38 14.55 -14.83
N LYS A 175 24.39 14.86 -13.54
CA LYS A 175 24.11 13.89 -12.48
C LYS A 175 22.62 13.52 -12.41
N ILE A 176 21.71 14.51 -12.54
CA ILE A 176 20.27 14.33 -12.44
C ILE A 176 19.69 14.28 -13.84
N LEU A 177 19.16 13.12 -14.19
CA LEU A 177 18.64 12.80 -15.52
C LEU A 177 17.13 12.60 -15.47
N LYS A 178 16.40 13.36 -16.26
CA LYS A 178 14.97 13.15 -16.41
C LYS A 178 14.72 11.99 -17.34
N SER A 179 14.01 10.96 -16.86
CA SER A 179 13.64 9.81 -17.68
C SER A 179 12.75 10.22 -18.83
N THR A 180 12.97 9.59 -19.99
CA THR A 180 12.11 9.78 -21.16
C THR A 180 10.82 9.00 -20.96
N PRO A 181 9.64 9.62 -21.14
CA PRO A 181 8.36 8.90 -21.12
C PRO A 181 8.35 7.77 -22.16
N VAL A 182 7.81 6.62 -21.76
CA VAL A 182 7.71 5.42 -22.61
C VAL A 182 6.24 5.00 -22.67
N GLU A 183 5.79 4.60 -23.86
CA GLU A 183 4.46 3.99 -24.02
C GLU A 183 4.44 2.63 -23.30
N LEU A 184 3.36 2.33 -22.56
CA LEU A 184 3.28 1.08 -21.78
C LEU A 184 3.37 -0.19 -22.64
N LYS A 185 2.95 -0.11 -23.93
CA LYS A 185 3.06 -1.22 -24.89
C LYS A 185 4.51 -1.57 -25.27
N ASP A 186 5.46 -0.64 -25.04
CA ASP A 186 6.87 -0.81 -25.36
C ASP A 186 7.68 -1.36 -24.16
N LEU A 187 7.00 -1.59 -23.02
CA LEU A 187 7.60 -2.15 -21.83
C LEU A 187 7.45 -3.67 -21.77
N GLU A 188 8.54 -4.34 -21.43
CA GLU A 188 8.49 -5.75 -21.03
C GLU A 188 7.89 -5.87 -19.62
N LEU A 189 6.88 -6.73 -19.48
CA LEU A 189 6.22 -6.95 -18.20
C LEU A 189 7.10 -7.76 -17.23
N PRO A 190 7.12 -7.41 -15.94
CA PRO A 190 8.12 -7.91 -14.98
C PRO A 190 7.73 -9.22 -14.29
N TYR A 191 6.55 -9.76 -14.52
CA TYR A 191 5.92 -10.74 -13.66
C TYR A 191 6.62 -12.11 -13.66
N GLN A 192 7.24 -12.51 -14.78
CA GLN A 192 8.03 -13.74 -14.85
C GLN A 192 9.27 -13.74 -13.92
N TYR A 193 9.71 -12.56 -13.47
CA TYR A 193 10.89 -12.38 -12.61
C TYR A 193 10.57 -12.38 -11.11
N TYR A 194 9.34 -12.66 -10.72
CA TYR A 194 9.06 -13.11 -9.37
C TYR A 194 9.64 -14.51 -9.18
N SER A 195 10.48 -14.68 -8.16
CA SER A 195 11.05 -15.99 -7.83
C SER A 195 10.00 -16.92 -7.18
N ASP A 196 10.26 -18.20 -7.15
CA ASP A 196 9.37 -19.16 -6.47
C ASP A 196 9.29 -18.88 -4.96
N GLU A 197 10.34 -18.30 -4.36
CA GLU A 197 10.34 -17.81 -2.98
C GLU A 197 9.37 -16.63 -2.82
N ASP A 198 9.35 -15.69 -3.79
CA ASP A 198 8.40 -14.58 -3.79
C ASP A 198 6.95 -15.08 -3.88
N LEU A 199 6.68 -15.99 -4.82
CA LEU A 199 5.35 -16.56 -5.03
C LEU A 199 4.80 -17.22 -3.77
N LYS A 200 5.67 -17.88 -3.00
CA LYS A 200 5.30 -18.63 -1.81
C LYS A 200 5.14 -17.76 -0.56
N ASN A 201 5.98 -16.73 -0.39
CA ASN A 201 6.15 -16.05 0.90
C ASN A 201 5.87 -14.56 0.88
N ARG A 202 5.64 -13.96 -0.30
CA ARG A 202 5.47 -12.52 -0.45
C ARG A 202 4.12 -12.15 -1.05
N LEU A 203 3.76 -10.89 -0.89
CA LEU A 203 2.63 -10.26 -1.55
C LEU A 203 3.10 -9.78 -2.93
N LEU A 204 2.47 -10.29 -3.97
CA LEU A 204 2.85 -9.96 -5.34
C LEU A 204 2.16 -8.67 -5.76
N TYR A 205 2.96 -7.66 -6.08
CA TYR A 205 2.46 -6.42 -6.64
C TYR A 205 2.25 -6.58 -8.14
N VAL A 206 1.05 -6.19 -8.60
CA VAL A 206 0.69 -6.18 -10.02
C VAL A 206 0.01 -4.85 -10.35
N GLU A 207 0.10 -4.42 -11.61
CA GLU A 207 -0.57 -3.22 -12.09
C GLU A 207 -1.21 -3.48 -13.45
N ALA A 208 -2.49 -3.16 -13.59
CA ALA A 208 -3.22 -3.20 -14.86
C ALA A 208 -3.23 -1.83 -15.56
N SER A 209 -2.87 -0.76 -14.84
CA SER A 209 -2.79 0.59 -15.38
C SER A 209 -1.80 1.45 -14.59
N ARG A 210 -1.24 2.49 -15.23
CA ARG A 210 -0.40 3.52 -14.59
C ARG A 210 -1.05 4.89 -14.65
N GLY A 211 -0.83 5.69 -13.59
CA GLY A 211 -1.36 7.03 -13.44
C GLY A 211 -2.69 7.08 -12.68
N CYS A 212 -3.17 8.30 -12.43
CA CYS A 212 -4.43 8.54 -11.72
C CYS A 212 -5.06 9.86 -12.21
N PRO A 213 -6.28 9.87 -12.74
CA PRO A 213 -6.89 11.08 -13.29
C PRO A 213 -7.34 12.08 -12.21
N PHE A 214 -7.30 11.69 -10.94
CA PHE A 214 -7.62 12.57 -9.83
C PHE A 214 -6.42 13.45 -9.45
N LYS A 215 -6.73 14.64 -8.94
CA LYS A 215 -5.74 15.69 -8.64
C LYS A 215 -5.54 15.90 -7.14
N CYS A 216 -5.68 14.85 -6.34
CA CYS A 216 -5.52 14.94 -4.89
C CYS A 216 -4.11 15.42 -4.53
N GLU A 217 -3.99 16.58 -3.86
CA GLU A 217 -2.73 17.30 -3.72
C GLU A 217 -1.72 16.68 -2.76
N PHE A 218 -2.16 15.82 -1.88
CA PHE A 218 -1.29 15.05 -0.99
C PHE A 218 -0.65 13.81 -1.67
N CYS A 219 -1.07 13.48 -2.90
CA CYS A 219 -0.71 12.25 -3.59
C CYS A 219 0.22 12.50 -4.77
N LEU A 220 1.33 11.74 -4.88
CA LEU A 220 2.24 11.80 -6.03
C LEU A 220 1.60 11.31 -7.32
N SER A 221 0.66 10.37 -7.25
CA SER A 221 -0.04 9.86 -8.44
C SER A 221 -0.87 10.92 -9.16
N SER A 222 -1.19 12.05 -8.50
CA SER A 222 -1.85 13.20 -9.10
C SER A 222 -0.98 13.97 -10.11
N LEU A 223 0.31 13.70 -10.15
CA LEU A 223 1.26 14.30 -11.08
C LEU A 223 1.23 13.64 -12.46
N ASP A 224 0.79 12.38 -12.53
CA ASP A 224 0.47 11.67 -13.76
C ASP A 224 -1.05 11.55 -13.88
N THR A 225 -1.66 12.51 -14.56
CA THR A 225 -3.12 12.60 -14.71
C THR A 225 -3.69 11.69 -15.79
N ALA A 226 -2.84 10.98 -16.52
CA ALA A 226 -3.26 9.93 -17.44
C ALA A 226 -3.54 8.65 -16.64
N SER A 227 -4.58 7.90 -17.03
CA SER A 227 -4.77 6.52 -16.58
C SER A 227 -4.57 5.63 -17.79
N ASN A 228 -3.34 5.21 -18.00
CA ASN A 228 -2.93 4.42 -19.16
C ASN A 228 -3.04 2.93 -18.80
N PRO A 229 -3.95 2.16 -19.43
CA PRO A 229 -4.02 0.72 -19.23
C PRO A 229 -2.89 0.01 -19.97
N PHE A 230 -2.43 -1.11 -19.41
CA PHE A 230 -1.69 -2.11 -20.17
C PHE A 230 -2.64 -2.85 -21.13
N GLU A 231 -2.08 -3.51 -22.14
CA GLU A 231 -2.86 -4.40 -22.98
C GLU A 231 -3.45 -5.53 -22.14
N LEU A 232 -4.78 -5.64 -22.11
CA LEU A 232 -5.48 -6.48 -21.15
C LEU A 232 -5.19 -7.98 -21.36
N GLU A 233 -5.16 -8.45 -22.61
CA GLU A 233 -4.89 -9.85 -22.93
C GLU A 233 -3.48 -10.24 -22.46
N LEU A 234 -2.48 -9.41 -22.79
CA LEU A 234 -1.11 -9.62 -22.35
C LEU A 234 -0.99 -9.62 -20.82
N PHE A 235 -1.69 -8.69 -20.12
CA PHE A 235 -1.71 -8.65 -18.68
C PHE A 235 -2.32 -9.93 -18.08
N LEU A 236 -3.46 -10.38 -18.59
CA LEU A 236 -4.15 -11.59 -18.10
C LEU A 236 -3.33 -12.86 -18.35
N ASP A 237 -2.63 -12.96 -19.49
CA ASP A 237 -1.72 -14.06 -19.77
C ASP A 237 -0.59 -14.13 -18.73
N GLN A 238 -0.04 -12.98 -18.35
CA GLN A 238 0.98 -12.92 -17.29
C GLN A 238 0.41 -13.30 -15.91
N MET A 239 -0.81 -12.91 -15.61
CA MET A 239 -1.49 -13.33 -14.37
C MET A 239 -1.76 -14.83 -14.35
N ASP A 240 -2.11 -15.43 -15.51
CA ASP A 240 -2.29 -16.87 -15.62
C ASP A 240 -0.97 -17.61 -15.38
N ILE A 241 0.13 -17.16 -15.98
CA ILE A 241 1.47 -17.71 -15.75
C ILE A 241 1.84 -17.68 -14.26
N LEU A 242 1.63 -16.55 -13.58
CA LEU A 242 1.87 -16.44 -12.14
C LEU A 242 0.99 -17.42 -11.34
N TYR A 243 -0.31 -17.47 -11.67
CA TYR A 243 -1.24 -18.36 -11.01
C TYR A 243 -0.84 -19.84 -11.18
N GLN A 244 -0.46 -20.27 -12.38
CA GLN A 244 0.00 -21.64 -12.67
C GLN A 244 1.30 -21.98 -11.95
N ARG A 245 2.19 -21.00 -11.73
CA ARG A 245 3.40 -21.14 -10.92
C ARG A 245 3.12 -21.18 -9.41
N GLY A 246 1.87 -21.03 -8.98
CA GLY A 246 1.46 -21.13 -7.58
C GLY A 246 1.25 -19.79 -6.87
N ALA A 247 1.24 -18.67 -7.58
CA ALA A 247 0.87 -17.37 -6.99
C ALA A 247 -0.58 -17.38 -6.49
N ARG A 248 -0.81 -16.91 -5.26
CA ARG A 248 -2.15 -16.86 -4.64
C ARG A 248 -2.47 -15.52 -3.96
N ASN A 249 -1.50 -14.61 -3.82
CA ASN A 249 -1.66 -13.33 -3.14
C ASN A 249 -1.29 -12.20 -4.09
N PHE A 250 -2.29 -11.55 -4.68
CA PHE A 250 -2.12 -10.45 -5.63
C PHE A 250 -2.55 -9.13 -5.01
N LYS A 251 -1.67 -8.14 -5.02
CA LYS A 251 -2.00 -6.75 -4.68
C LYS A 251 -1.88 -5.87 -5.92
N PHE A 252 -3.01 -5.37 -6.38
CA PHE A 252 -3.06 -4.36 -7.43
C PHE A 252 -2.62 -3.02 -6.86
N ILE A 253 -1.68 -2.36 -7.54
CA ILE A 253 -1.19 -1.03 -7.17
C ILE A 253 -1.82 0.09 -8.00
N ASP A 254 -2.79 -0.25 -8.84
CA ASP A 254 -3.65 0.70 -9.55
C ASP A 254 -4.39 1.58 -8.54
N ARG A 255 -4.15 2.89 -8.56
CA ARG A 255 -4.73 3.84 -7.60
C ARG A 255 -6.25 3.99 -7.71
N THR A 256 -6.82 3.52 -8.79
CA THR A 256 -8.24 3.69 -9.13
C THR A 256 -8.71 2.51 -9.97
N PHE A 257 -8.54 1.30 -9.42
CA PHE A 257 -8.78 0.04 -10.14
C PHE A 257 -10.15 -0.02 -10.83
N ASN A 258 -11.20 0.52 -10.18
CA ASN A 258 -12.57 0.46 -10.68
C ASN A 258 -13.00 1.64 -11.58
N LEU A 259 -12.07 2.42 -12.16
CA LEU A 259 -12.43 3.50 -13.09
C LEU A 259 -12.91 2.97 -14.44
N ASN A 260 -12.16 2.06 -15.04
CA ASN A 260 -12.57 1.40 -16.27
C ASN A 260 -13.35 0.12 -15.93
N ILE A 261 -14.66 0.24 -15.82
CA ILE A 261 -15.52 -0.87 -15.39
C ILE A 261 -15.41 -2.09 -16.32
N ALA A 262 -15.23 -1.91 -17.62
CA ALA A 262 -15.11 -3.02 -18.54
C ALA A 262 -13.83 -3.84 -18.28
N THR A 263 -12.70 -3.19 -18.09
CA THR A 263 -11.43 -3.82 -17.71
C THR A 263 -11.50 -4.44 -16.33
N THR A 264 -12.05 -3.71 -15.35
CA THR A 264 -12.26 -4.21 -13.98
C THR A 264 -13.05 -5.51 -13.97
N MET A 265 -14.19 -5.55 -14.67
CA MET A 265 -15.04 -6.74 -14.78
C MET A 265 -14.29 -7.94 -15.38
N GLN A 266 -13.50 -7.73 -16.42
CA GLN A 266 -12.75 -8.81 -17.07
C GLN A 266 -11.65 -9.35 -16.16
N ILE A 267 -10.89 -8.48 -15.46
CA ILE A 267 -9.87 -8.90 -14.50
C ILE A 267 -10.51 -9.67 -13.33
N MET A 268 -11.60 -9.15 -12.77
CA MET A 268 -12.26 -9.82 -11.64
C MET A 268 -12.87 -11.16 -12.06
N GLN A 269 -13.49 -11.24 -13.25
CA GLN A 269 -14.00 -12.50 -13.79
C GLN A 269 -12.89 -13.53 -14.01
N PHE A 270 -11.75 -13.09 -14.57
CA PHE A 270 -10.57 -13.95 -14.75
C PHE A 270 -10.13 -14.64 -13.44
N PHE A 271 -10.08 -13.89 -12.33
CA PHE A 271 -9.72 -14.47 -11.04
C PHE A 271 -10.86 -15.28 -10.41
N LEU A 272 -12.11 -14.87 -10.63
CA LEU A 272 -13.27 -15.63 -10.14
C LEU A 272 -13.34 -17.04 -10.79
N ASP A 273 -13.03 -17.12 -12.09
CA ASP A 273 -12.98 -18.40 -12.82
C ASP A 273 -11.85 -19.33 -12.32
N ARG A 274 -10.85 -18.77 -11.62
CA ARG A 274 -9.70 -19.48 -11.03
C ARG A 274 -9.74 -19.53 -9.50
N MET A 275 -10.91 -19.29 -8.92
CA MET A 275 -11.04 -19.16 -7.46
C MET A 275 -10.66 -20.46 -6.74
N THR A 276 -9.81 -20.32 -5.73
CA THR A 276 -9.41 -21.36 -4.77
C THR A 276 -9.48 -20.78 -3.35
N ASP A 277 -9.50 -21.63 -2.35
CA ASP A 277 -9.63 -21.21 -0.93
C ASP A 277 -8.45 -20.34 -0.44
N ASP A 278 -7.32 -20.38 -1.12
CA ASP A 278 -6.10 -19.65 -0.79
C ASP A 278 -5.86 -18.42 -1.69
N LEU A 279 -6.71 -18.19 -2.73
CA LEU A 279 -6.57 -17.03 -3.60
C LEU A 279 -7.03 -15.75 -2.89
N PHE A 280 -6.15 -14.76 -2.89
CA PHE A 280 -6.39 -13.47 -2.25
C PHE A 280 -6.05 -12.31 -3.18
N LEU A 281 -7.01 -11.40 -3.34
CA LEU A 281 -6.93 -10.25 -4.23
C LEU A 281 -7.13 -8.97 -3.44
N HIS A 282 -6.26 -8.00 -3.64
CA HIS A 282 -6.28 -6.71 -2.97
C HIS A 282 -6.28 -5.58 -3.99
N PHE A 283 -7.28 -4.68 -3.91
CA PHE A 283 -7.47 -3.57 -4.85
C PHE A 283 -7.62 -2.23 -4.12
N GLU A 284 -7.14 -1.14 -4.72
CA GLU A 284 -7.48 0.23 -4.34
C GLU A 284 -8.65 0.71 -5.20
N VAL A 285 -9.76 1.11 -4.57
CA VAL A 285 -11.01 1.45 -5.28
C VAL A 285 -11.53 2.84 -4.94
N VAL A 286 -12.19 3.45 -5.92
CA VAL A 286 -12.91 4.71 -5.76
C VAL A 286 -14.30 4.40 -5.20
N PRO A 287 -14.64 4.87 -3.99
CA PRO A 287 -15.82 4.42 -3.28
C PRO A 287 -17.15 4.85 -3.90
N ASP A 288 -17.20 5.98 -4.59
CA ASP A 288 -18.41 6.50 -5.22
C ASP A 288 -18.66 5.96 -6.64
N HIS A 289 -17.78 5.09 -7.14
CA HIS A 289 -17.86 4.52 -8.48
C HIS A 289 -18.05 2.97 -8.44
N LEU A 290 -19.20 2.51 -7.96
CA LEU A 290 -19.60 1.10 -7.92
C LEU A 290 -20.92 0.88 -8.68
N PRO A 291 -20.90 0.70 -10.01
CA PRO A 291 -22.10 0.45 -10.79
C PRO A 291 -22.69 -0.95 -10.50
N ARG A 292 -23.98 -1.10 -10.80
CA ARG A 292 -24.76 -2.32 -10.49
C ARG A 292 -24.09 -3.61 -10.96
N LYS A 293 -23.57 -3.65 -12.21
CA LYS A 293 -22.91 -4.86 -12.75
C LYS A 293 -21.68 -5.26 -11.95
N LEU A 294 -20.88 -4.29 -11.48
CA LEU A 294 -19.73 -4.58 -10.63
C LEU A 294 -20.20 -5.09 -9.25
N LYS A 295 -21.22 -4.47 -8.67
CA LYS A 295 -21.82 -4.93 -7.43
C LYS A 295 -22.28 -6.40 -7.52
N GLU A 296 -22.99 -6.77 -8.59
CA GLU A 296 -23.44 -8.15 -8.84
C GLU A 296 -22.24 -9.12 -8.90
N LEU A 297 -21.16 -8.76 -9.60
CA LEU A 297 -19.96 -9.62 -9.66
C LEU A 297 -19.28 -9.77 -8.30
N LEU A 298 -19.19 -8.70 -7.51
CA LEU A 298 -18.54 -8.72 -6.19
C LEU A 298 -19.23 -9.68 -5.20
N THR A 299 -20.54 -9.91 -5.33
CA THR A 299 -21.26 -10.85 -4.47
C THR A 299 -20.90 -12.32 -4.71
N LEU A 300 -20.21 -12.63 -5.82
CA LEU A 300 -19.83 -14.00 -6.18
C LEU A 300 -18.50 -14.43 -5.54
N PHE A 301 -17.73 -13.50 -4.99
CA PHE A 301 -16.44 -13.80 -4.39
C PHE A 301 -16.60 -14.39 -2.99
N PRO A 302 -15.91 -15.52 -2.71
CA PRO A 302 -16.03 -16.18 -1.41
C PRO A 302 -15.31 -15.39 -0.30
N ASP A 303 -15.62 -15.77 0.92
CA ASP A 303 -15.00 -15.24 2.12
C ASP A 303 -13.48 -15.35 2.09
N GLY A 304 -12.79 -14.22 2.38
CA GLY A 304 -11.34 -14.18 2.50
C GLY A 304 -10.59 -14.01 1.18
N SER A 305 -11.32 -13.91 0.06
CA SER A 305 -10.70 -13.75 -1.25
C SER A 305 -10.45 -12.30 -1.68
N LEU A 306 -11.23 -11.33 -1.13
CA LEU A 306 -11.13 -9.92 -1.52
C LEU A 306 -10.77 -9.00 -0.36
N GLN A 307 -9.93 -8.01 -0.65
CA GLN A 307 -9.75 -6.81 0.16
C GLN A 307 -9.84 -5.56 -0.72
N PHE A 308 -10.53 -4.54 -0.20
CA PHE A 308 -10.54 -3.21 -0.80
C PHE A 308 -9.88 -2.20 0.13
N GLU A 309 -8.92 -1.44 -0.39
CA GLU A 309 -8.46 -0.18 0.20
C GLU A 309 -9.32 0.95 -0.38
N VAL A 310 -9.98 1.69 0.49
CA VAL A 310 -10.94 2.73 0.13
C VAL A 310 -10.50 4.06 0.72
N GLY A 311 -9.88 4.89 -0.10
CA GLY A 311 -9.47 6.22 0.34
C GLY A 311 -10.68 7.14 0.49
N ILE A 312 -11.07 7.48 1.71
CA ILE A 312 -12.06 8.54 2.03
C ILE A 312 -11.33 9.85 2.29
N GLN A 313 -10.30 9.82 3.09
CA GLN A 313 -9.42 10.88 3.53
C GLN A 313 -10.10 11.87 4.46
N THR A 314 -11.24 12.44 4.08
CA THR A 314 -12.11 13.31 4.88
C THR A 314 -13.51 13.32 4.28
N PHE A 315 -14.54 13.54 5.10
CA PHE A 315 -15.90 13.83 4.64
C PHE A 315 -16.22 15.34 4.62
N ASN A 316 -15.29 16.19 5.10
CA ASN A 316 -15.51 17.64 5.11
C ASN A 316 -15.35 18.23 3.69
N PRO A 317 -16.41 18.90 3.13
CA PRO A 317 -16.37 19.41 1.76
C PRO A 317 -15.37 20.57 1.55
N GLU A 318 -15.13 21.40 2.59
CA GLU A 318 -14.14 22.48 2.51
C GLU A 318 -12.73 21.90 2.39
N VAL A 319 -12.39 20.93 3.24
CA VAL A 319 -11.11 20.24 3.21
C VAL A 319 -10.92 19.49 1.88
N GLN A 320 -11.97 18.81 1.38
CA GLN A 320 -11.93 18.17 0.06
C GLN A 320 -11.62 19.18 -1.06
N THR A 321 -12.21 20.37 -0.99
CA THR A 321 -11.94 21.45 -1.96
C THR A 321 -10.50 21.91 -1.89
N ASN A 322 -9.97 22.13 -0.69
CA ASN A 322 -8.59 22.59 -0.47
C ASN A 322 -7.56 21.61 -1.04
N ILE A 323 -7.80 20.30 -0.94
CA ILE A 323 -6.90 19.26 -1.46
C ILE A 323 -7.26 18.80 -2.87
N SER A 324 -8.10 19.54 -3.60
CA SER A 324 -8.56 19.21 -4.96
C SER A 324 -9.17 17.82 -5.12
N ARG A 325 -9.80 17.30 -4.04
CA ARG A 325 -10.43 15.98 -4.02
C ARG A 325 -11.90 16.07 -4.44
N LYS A 326 -12.24 15.39 -5.53
CA LYS A 326 -13.64 15.24 -5.98
C LYS A 326 -14.18 13.92 -5.46
N GLN A 327 -15.15 13.98 -4.55
CA GLN A 327 -15.78 12.80 -3.94
C GLN A 327 -17.26 13.06 -3.69
N ASN A 328 -18.10 12.10 -4.00
CA ASN A 328 -19.52 12.11 -3.64
C ASN A 328 -19.72 11.41 -2.29
N ASN A 329 -19.70 12.17 -1.19
CA ASN A 329 -19.79 11.64 0.16
C ASN A 329 -21.03 10.76 0.40
N PRO A 330 -22.27 11.18 0.04
CA PRO A 330 -23.45 10.33 0.20
C PRO A 330 -23.31 8.98 -0.50
N LYS A 331 -22.85 8.99 -1.76
CA LYS A 331 -22.69 7.77 -2.54
C LYS A 331 -21.56 6.89 -2.05
N SER A 332 -20.45 7.48 -1.56
CA SER A 332 -19.37 6.75 -0.92
C SER A 332 -19.83 6.01 0.32
N LYS A 333 -20.60 6.66 1.20
CA LYS A 333 -21.18 6.04 2.39
C LYS A 333 -22.17 4.91 2.03
N GLU A 334 -23.08 5.18 1.11
CA GLU A 334 -24.01 4.16 0.59
C GLU A 334 -23.28 2.91 0.07
N ASN A 335 -22.25 3.11 -0.73
CA ASN A 335 -21.48 2.02 -1.31
C ASN A 335 -20.64 1.26 -0.29
N LEU A 336 -20.04 1.93 0.71
CA LEU A 336 -19.34 1.26 1.82
C LEU A 336 -20.27 0.37 2.62
N ILE A 337 -21.46 0.88 2.98
CA ILE A 337 -22.49 0.12 3.70
C ILE A 337 -22.93 -1.06 2.83
N TRP A 338 -23.18 -0.81 1.52
CA TRP A 338 -23.59 -1.88 0.60
C TRP A 338 -22.54 -2.98 0.49
N LEU A 339 -21.25 -2.62 0.34
CA LEU A 339 -20.14 -3.59 0.29
C LEU A 339 -20.08 -4.43 1.57
N LYS A 340 -20.23 -3.78 2.73
CA LYS A 340 -20.23 -4.45 4.02
C LYS A 340 -21.37 -5.45 4.18
N ASP A 341 -22.58 -5.09 3.73
CA ASP A 341 -23.80 -5.88 3.96
C ASP A 341 -24.01 -6.96 2.89
N ASN A 342 -23.42 -6.82 1.69
CA ASN A 342 -23.74 -7.69 0.54
C ASN A 342 -22.54 -8.46 -0.01
N THR A 343 -21.33 -8.24 0.49
CA THR A 343 -20.13 -8.93 -0.01
C THR A 343 -19.30 -9.49 1.14
N SER A 344 -18.45 -10.44 0.82
CA SER A 344 -17.45 -10.99 1.75
C SER A 344 -16.11 -10.21 1.71
N ALA A 345 -16.05 -9.09 1.00
CA ALA A 345 -14.84 -8.30 0.86
C ALA A 345 -14.41 -7.66 2.19
N HIS A 346 -13.13 -7.76 2.52
CA HIS A 346 -12.55 -7.03 3.65
C HIS A 346 -12.35 -5.56 3.26
N ILE A 347 -13.02 -4.65 3.96
CA ILE A 347 -13.00 -3.21 3.65
C ILE A 347 -12.04 -2.52 4.60
N HIS A 348 -11.04 -1.87 4.03
CA HIS A 348 -10.06 -1.03 4.71
C HIS A 348 -10.26 0.41 4.22
N ALA A 349 -10.72 1.30 5.08
CA ALA A 349 -11.05 2.67 4.73
C ALA A 349 -10.10 3.66 5.41
N ASP A 350 -9.64 4.67 4.66
CA ASP A 350 -8.58 5.58 5.10
C ASP A 350 -9.11 6.98 5.39
N LEU A 351 -8.65 7.56 6.51
CA LEU A 351 -8.74 8.99 6.82
C LEU A 351 -7.33 9.57 6.99
N ILE A 352 -7.16 10.84 6.62
CA ILE A 352 -5.91 11.59 6.83
C ILE A 352 -6.18 12.79 7.73
N PHE A 353 -5.45 12.89 8.84
CA PHE A 353 -5.47 14.06 9.72
C PHE A 353 -4.37 15.06 9.37
N GLY A 354 -4.69 16.36 9.55
CA GLY A 354 -3.78 17.46 9.30
C GLY A 354 -3.79 17.99 7.87
N LEU A 355 -4.87 17.71 7.13
CA LEU A 355 -5.13 18.30 5.80
C LEU A 355 -5.36 19.80 5.90
N PRO A 356 -5.06 20.60 4.84
CA PRO A 356 -5.29 22.05 4.82
C PRO A 356 -6.74 22.43 5.15
N GLY A 357 -6.91 23.21 6.20
CA GLY A 357 -8.23 23.67 6.67
C GLY A 357 -8.97 22.68 7.57
N GLU A 358 -8.41 21.50 7.86
CA GLU A 358 -9.00 20.56 8.80
C GLU A 358 -8.82 21.01 10.25
N THR A 359 -9.82 20.76 11.08
CA THR A 359 -9.79 20.97 12.52
C THR A 359 -9.94 19.64 13.25
N PHE A 360 -9.74 19.66 14.56
CA PHE A 360 -10.01 18.50 15.40
C PHE A 360 -11.48 18.05 15.30
N GLU A 361 -12.41 19.01 15.25
CA GLU A 361 -13.85 18.77 15.18
C GLU A 361 -14.24 18.13 13.83
N THR A 362 -13.74 18.67 12.71
CA THR A 362 -14.08 18.15 11.38
C THR A 362 -13.51 16.74 11.16
N PHE A 363 -12.35 16.44 11.75
CA PHE A 363 -11.80 15.09 11.74
C PHE A 363 -12.62 14.13 12.61
N ARG A 364 -13.04 14.56 13.83
CA ARG A 364 -13.93 13.80 14.70
C ARG A 364 -15.23 13.43 13.98
N GLU A 365 -15.85 14.39 13.30
CA GLU A 365 -17.05 14.14 12.50
C GLU A 365 -16.80 13.13 11.38
N SER A 366 -15.72 13.30 10.62
CA SER A 366 -15.33 12.37 9.55
C SER A 366 -15.08 10.95 10.08
N PHE A 367 -14.46 10.83 11.26
CA PHE A 367 -14.26 9.52 11.88
C PHE A 367 -15.59 8.87 12.29
N ASN A 368 -16.49 9.63 12.96
CA ASN A 368 -17.79 9.13 13.38
C ASN A 368 -18.65 8.71 12.19
N GLU A 369 -18.67 9.51 11.11
CA GLU A 369 -19.37 9.16 9.87
C GLU A 369 -18.82 7.88 9.23
N LEU A 370 -17.48 7.73 9.19
CA LEU A 370 -16.86 6.53 8.64
C LEU A 370 -17.11 5.30 9.52
N TYR A 371 -17.06 5.46 10.83
CA TYR A 371 -17.37 4.37 11.77
C TYR A 371 -18.79 3.84 11.58
N GLN A 372 -19.77 4.73 11.32
CA GLN A 372 -21.16 4.34 11.02
C GLN A 372 -21.29 3.54 9.71
N CYS A 373 -20.36 3.70 8.76
CA CYS A 373 -20.31 2.88 7.55
C CYS A 373 -19.82 1.45 7.82
N ARG A 374 -19.35 1.15 9.01
CA ARG A 374 -18.94 -0.17 9.50
C ARG A 374 -17.86 -0.88 8.63
N PRO A 375 -16.80 -0.18 8.14
CA PRO A 375 -15.71 -0.90 7.50
C PRO A 375 -15.06 -1.88 8.47
N HIS A 376 -14.28 -2.82 7.95
CA HIS A 376 -13.57 -3.77 8.81
C HIS A 376 -12.39 -3.12 9.53
N GLU A 377 -11.73 -2.17 8.88
CA GLU A 377 -10.62 -1.39 9.44
C GLU A 377 -10.77 0.08 9.02
N ILE A 378 -10.43 0.99 9.93
CA ILE A 378 -10.28 2.43 9.63
C ILE A 378 -8.81 2.77 9.82
N GLN A 379 -8.09 3.02 8.74
CA GLN A 379 -6.72 3.49 8.83
C GLN A 379 -6.69 5.00 9.03
N LEU A 380 -6.05 5.41 10.11
CA LEU A 380 -5.86 6.83 10.41
C LEU A 380 -4.43 7.23 10.03
N GLY A 381 -4.33 7.94 8.92
CA GLY A 381 -3.08 8.51 8.42
C GLY A 381 -2.85 9.91 9.00
N ILE A 382 -1.58 10.28 9.19
CA ILE A 382 -1.17 11.66 9.42
C ILE A 382 -0.59 12.18 8.12
N LEU A 383 -1.00 13.38 7.69
CA LEU A 383 -0.52 13.99 6.46
C LEU A 383 1.01 13.96 6.39
N LYS A 384 1.54 13.56 5.25
CA LYS A 384 2.98 13.58 4.96
C LYS A 384 3.26 14.48 3.76
N ARG A 385 4.35 15.22 3.84
CA ARG A 385 4.87 15.97 2.70
C ARG A 385 5.69 15.04 1.82
N LEU A 386 5.03 14.38 0.88
CA LEU A 386 5.74 13.65 -0.16
C LEU A 386 6.41 14.66 -1.11
N LYS A 387 7.69 14.50 -1.39
CA LYS A 387 8.44 15.42 -2.27
C LYS A 387 7.79 15.47 -3.65
N GLY A 388 7.60 16.68 -4.17
CA GLY A 388 6.91 16.91 -5.44
C GLY A 388 5.37 16.95 -5.33
N SER A 389 4.77 16.56 -4.20
CA SER A 389 3.31 16.65 -4.05
C SER A 389 2.83 18.09 -4.01
N PRO A 390 1.71 18.42 -4.70
CA PRO A 390 1.19 19.80 -4.75
C PRO A 390 0.78 20.39 -3.40
N ILE A 391 0.66 19.56 -2.36
CA ILE A 391 0.25 19.99 -1.00
C ILE A 391 1.14 21.12 -0.44
N ILE A 392 2.39 21.21 -0.90
CA ILE A 392 3.36 22.22 -0.46
C ILE A 392 2.87 23.65 -0.72
N ARG A 393 2.02 23.89 -1.72
CA ARG A 393 1.47 25.20 -2.06
C ARG A 393 0.60 25.81 -0.94
N HIS A 394 0.12 24.96 -0.04
CA HIS A 394 -0.73 25.37 1.09
C HIS A 394 0.07 25.75 2.34
N THR A 395 1.39 25.62 2.31
CA THR A 395 2.26 25.83 3.49
C THR A 395 2.07 27.21 4.12
N GLU A 396 2.05 28.28 3.33
CA GLU A 396 1.90 29.64 3.86
C GLU A 396 0.45 29.93 4.28
N THR A 397 -0.54 29.48 3.49
CA THR A 397 -1.96 29.78 3.73
C THR A 397 -2.49 29.12 5.00
N PHE A 398 -2.05 27.90 5.29
CA PHE A 398 -2.53 27.11 6.42
C PHE A 398 -1.43 26.84 7.47
N ASP A 399 -0.32 27.60 7.45
CA ASP A 399 0.85 27.45 8.34
C ASP A 399 1.27 25.98 8.52
N LEU A 400 1.38 25.22 7.39
CA LEU A 400 1.70 23.81 7.44
C LEU A 400 3.15 23.60 7.86
N ARG A 401 3.38 23.04 9.04
CA ARG A 401 4.71 22.76 9.57
C ARG A 401 4.98 21.27 9.55
N PHE A 402 5.86 20.85 8.63
CA PHE A 402 6.22 19.46 8.46
C PHE A 402 7.51 19.12 9.22
N ASN A 403 7.61 17.86 9.65
CA ASN A 403 8.86 17.30 10.15
C ASN A 403 9.93 17.39 9.03
N PRO A 404 11.11 17.99 9.29
CA PRO A 404 12.18 18.04 8.30
C PRO A 404 12.81 16.66 8.02
N LEU A 405 12.57 15.69 8.88
CA LEU A 405 13.10 14.32 8.76
C LEU A 405 12.00 13.36 8.26
N PRO A 406 12.37 12.33 7.49
CA PRO A 406 11.44 11.28 7.10
C PRO A 406 10.72 10.67 8.32
N PRO A 407 9.45 10.37 8.22
CA PRO A 407 8.60 10.35 7.03
C PRO A 407 7.88 11.69 6.72
N PHE A 408 8.43 12.84 7.08
CA PHE A 408 7.95 14.20 6.74
C PHE A 408 6.48 14.46 7.12
N ASN A 409 6.03 13.92 8.24
CA ASN A 409 4.67 14.10 8.72
C ASN A 409 4.42 15.53 9.20
N ILE A 410 3.18 15.98 9.06
CA ILE A 410 2.73 17.28 9.59
C ILE A 410 2.87 17.32 11.12
N LEU A 411 3.35 18.41 11.65
CA LEU A 411 3.54 18.65 13.10
C LEU A 411 2.50 19.63 13.66
N SER A 412 2.09 20.61 12.87
CA SER A 412 1.03 21.57 13.21
C SER A 412 0.52 22.28 11.96
N THR A 413 -0.66 22.89 12.06
CA THR A 413 -1.27 23.78 11.07
C THR A 413 -1.74 25.07 11.75
N ASP A 414 -2.33 26.00 11.01
CA ASP A 414 -2.99 27.18 11.55
C ASP A 414 -4.16 26.86 12.50
N ARG A 415 -4.79 25.67 12.34
CA ARG A 415 -5.97 25.20 13.09
C ARG A 415 -5.71 24.08 14.09
N VAL A 416 -4.55 23.43 14.00
CA VAL A 416 -4.18 22.27 14.84
C VAL A 416 -2.77 22.47 15.36
N ASP A 417 -2.63 22.62 16.66
CA ASP A 417 -1.35 22.74 17.32
C ASP A 417 -0.62 21.38 17.45
N PHE A 418 0.65 21.43 17.83
CA PHE A 418 1.48 20.21 17.99
C PHE A 418 0.91 19.25 19.03
N ALA A 419 0.34 19.75 20.12
CA ALA A 419 -0.19 18.90 21.19
C ALA A 419 -1.40 18.10 20.71
N THR A 420 -2.31 18.74 19.99
CA THR A 420 -3.47 18.10 19.35
C THR A 420 -3.02 17.11 18.27
N MET A 421 -1.99 17.44 17.47
CA MET A 421 -1.42 16.51 16.51
C MET A 421 -0.88 15.24 17.17
N GLN A 422 -0.18 15.38 18.33
CA GLN A 422 0.29 14.23 19.09
C GLN A 422 -0.85 13.42 19.70
N LEU A 423 -1.93 14.07 20.11
CA LEU A 423 -3.12 13.40 20.62
C LEU A 423 -3.73 12.48 19.56
N ILE A 424 -3.90 12.96 18.32
CA ILE A 424 -4.41 12.15 17.21
C ILE A 424 -3.41 11.06 16.80
N ASN A 425 -2.10 11.32 16.85
CA ASN A 425 -1.10 10.27 16.64
C ASN A 425 -1.26 9.10 17.63
N ARG A 426 -1.51 9.40 18.92
CA ARG A 426 -1.77 8.38 19.95
C ARG A 426 -3.07 7.64 19.68
N PHE A 427 -4.12 8.37 19.35
CA PHE A 427 -5.43 7.81 18.95
C PHE A 427 -5.25 6.81 17.81
N ALA A 428 -4.58 7.18 16.72
CA ALA A 428 -4.34 6.34 15.56
C ALA A 428 -3.57 5.05 15.93
N ARG A 429 -2.58 5.16 16.82
CA ARG A 429 -1.80 4.00 17.29
C ARG A 429 -2.62 3.04 18.13
N TYR A 430 -3.38 3.54 19.09
CA TYR A 430 -4.25 2.68 19.89
C TYR A 430 -5.41 2.14 19.07
N TRP A 431 -5.92 2.93 18.09
CA TRP A 431 -6.94 2.46 17.16
C TRP A 431 -6.44 1.25 16.35
N ASP A 432 -5.22 1.29 15.84
CA ASP A 432 -4.63 0.14 15.13
C ASP A 432 -4.49 -1.10 16.04
N MET A 433 -4.13 -0.91 17.30
CA MET A 433 -3.97 -2.02 18.25
C MET A 433 -5.30 -2.60 18.74
N ILE A 434 -6.35 -1.80 18.86
CA ILE A 434 -7.63 -2.18 19.48
C ILE A 434 -8.71 -2.27 18.39
N GLY A 435 -9.02 -1.18 17.69
CA GLY A 435 -10.08 -1.08 16.69
C GLY A 435 -9.83 -1.97 15.47
N ASN A 436 -8.67 -1.77 14.82
CA ASN A 436 -8.33 -2.49 13.59
C ASN A 436 -7.80 -3.91 13.81
N SER A 437 -7.45 -4.28 15.05
CA SER A 437 -6.81 -5.59 15.29
C SER A 437 -7.75 -6.78 15.17
N GLY A 438 -9.07 -6.54 15.23
CA GLY A 438 -10.10 -7.57 15.32
C GLY A 438 -10.11 -8.37 16.62
N ARG A 439 -9.25 -7.98 17.60
CA ARG A 439 -9.11 -8.69 18.88
C ARG A 439 -10.14 -8.25 19.93
N PHE A 440 -10.67 -7.05 19.79
CA PHE A 440 -11.68 -6.46 20.67
C PHE A 440 -13.02 -6.29 19.94
N LYS A 441 -13.28 -7.14 18.95
CA LYS A 441 -14.41 -6.99 18.02
C LYS A 441 -15.76 -6.90 18.74
N HIS A 442 -15.99 -7.74 19.71
CA HIS A 442 -17.25 -7.75 20.44
C HIS A 442 -17.29 -6.68 21.53
N SER A 443 -16.22 -6.54 22.31
CA SER A 443 -16.15 -5.55 23.39
C SER A 443 -16.13 -4.12 22.86
N LEU A 444 -15.46 -3.85 21.75
CA LEU A 444 -15.38 -2.51 21.18
C LEU A 444 -16.78 -1.93 20.83
N ALA A 445 -17.66 -2.75 20.29
CA ALA A 445 -19.05 -2.34 19.99
C ALA A 445 -19.87 -1.95 21.23
N HIS A 446 -19.47 -2.38 22.43
CA HIS A 446 -20.08 -1.99 23.69
C HIS A 446 -19.35 -0.83 24.38
N ILE A 447 -18.08 -0.65 24.09
CA ILE A 447 -17.29 0.51 24.54
C ILE A 447 -17.75 1.75 23.76
N LEU A 448 -17.85 1.62 22.43
CA LEU A 448 -18.20 2.72 21.51
C LEU A 448 -19.70 2.70 21.24
N SER A 449 -20.38 3.80 21.54
CA SER A 449 -21.83 3.91 21.38
C SER A 449 -22.21 5.09 20.46
N ASP A 450 -22.72 6.19 21.04
CA ASP A 450 -23.27 7.29 20.27
C ASP A 450 -22.19 8.25 19.72
N ASN A 451 -21.03 8.31 20.38
CA ASN A 451 -19.92 9.19 20.00
C ASN A 451 -18.57 8.43 19.99
N PRO A 452 -18.39 7.53 19.01
CA PRO A 452 -17.26 6.61 18.99
C PRO A 452 -15.89 7.29 19.05
N PHE A 453 -15.75 8.47 18.44
CA PHE A 453 -14.48 9.19 18.49
C PHE A 453 -14.14 9.65 19.91
N ASP A 454 -15.08 10.32 20.60
CA ASP A 454 -14.81 10.87 21.94
C ASP A 454 -14.64 9.75 23.00
N GLU A 455 -15.42 8.68 22.88
CA GLU A 455 -15.29 7.50 23.75
C GLU A 455 -13.95 6.82 23.56
N PHE A 456 -13.49 6.64 22.32
CA PHE A 456 -12.17 6.09 22.07
C PHE A 456 -11.04 7.07 22.41
N MET A 457 -11.26 8.36 22.31
CA MET A 457 -10.32 9.38 22.74
C MET A 457 -10.13 9.36 24.26
N ALA A 458 -11.21 9.18 25.03
CA ALA A 458 -11.11 8.99 26.48
C ALA A 458 -10.29 7.73 26.83
N LEU A 459 -10.54 6.62 26.13
CA LEU A 459 -9.75 5.39 26.26
C LEU A 459 -8.27 5.63 25.91
N THR A 460 -8.00 6.33 24.81
CA THR A 460 -6.63 6.71 24.38
C THR A 460 -5.89 7.48 25.44
N ASN A 461 -6.52 8.51 26.00
CA ASN A 461 -5.93 9.36 27.03
C ASN A 461 -5.62 8.56 28.30
N TRP A 462 -6.56 7.75 28.76
CA TRP A 462 -6.37 6.90 29.93
C TRP A 462 -5.23 5.90 29.73
N LEU A 463 -5.18 5.23 28.57
CA LEU A 463 -4.11 4.27 28.25
C LEU A 463 -2.74 4.95 28.21
N PHE A 464 -2.65 6.13 27.61
CA PHE A 464 -1.38 6.85 27.52
C PHE A 464 -0.93 7.39 28.89
N GLU A 465 -1.84 7.87 29.72
CA GLU A 465 -1.55 8.30 31.08
C GLU A 465 -0.97 7.15 31.93
N LYS A 466 -1.51 5.93 31.77
CA LYS A 466 -1.06 4.73 32.49
C LYS A 466 0.23 4.13 31.98
N THR A 467 0.56 4.30 30.70
CA THR A 467 1.68 3.57 30.07
C THR A 467 2.84 4.47 29.64
N GLY A 468 2.57 5.73 29.33
CA GLY A 468 3.51 6.67 28.71
C GLY A 468 3.96 6.27 27.30
N GLN A 469 3.36 5.22 26.67
CA GLN A 469 3.85 4.65 25.41
C GLN A 469 2.71 4.09 24.54
N THR A 470 2.90 4.13 23.23
CA THR A 470 1.96 3.64 22.21
C THR A 470 2.49 2.43 21.44
N HIS A 471 3.57 1.80 21.90
CA HIS A 471 4.23 0.68 21.24
C HIS A 471 4.80 -0.28 22.29
N GLN A 472 5.17 -1.51 21.84
CA GLN A 472 5.75 -2.54 22.71
C GLN A 472 4.85 -2.97 23.89
N ILE A 473 3.54 -2.79 23.78
CA ILE A 473 2.56 -3.31 24.72
C ILE A 473 2.23 -4.75 24.30
N ASN A 474 2.56 -5.73 25.15
CA ASN A 474 2.19 -7.11 24.84
C ASN A 474 0.66 -7.30 24.93
N LEU A 475 0.15 -8.28 24.21
CA LEU A 475 -1.30 -8.44 24.02
C LEU A 475 -2.05 -8.69 25.34
N LYS A 476 -1.50 -9.51 26.25
CA LYS A 476 -2.13 -9.73 27.56
C LYS A 476 -2.24 -8.42 28.35
N ARG A 477 -1.12 -7.66 28.39
CA ARG A 477 -1.12 -6.35 29.07
C ARG A 477 -2.10 -5.37 28.44
N LEU A 478 -2.28 -5.42 27.12
CA LEU A 478 -3.26 -4.58 26.44
C LEU A 478 -4.69 -4.89 26.89
N TYR A 479 -5.06 -6.18 27.00
CA TYR A 479 -6.37 -6.58 27.53
C TYR A 479 -6.57 -6.13 28.99
N GLU A 480 -5.57 -6.31 29.85
CA GLU A 480 -5.59 -5.83 31.23
C GLU A 480 -5.82 -4.32 31.31
N LEU A 481 -5.10 -3.55 30.49
CA LEU A 481 -5.21 -2.09 30.45
C LEU A 481 -6.57 -1.63 29.94
N VAL A 482 -7.11 -2.26 28.88
CA VAL A 482 -8.44 -1.93 28.35
C VAL A 482 -9.51 -2.25 29.40
N SER A 483 -9.42 -3.36 30.13
CA SER A 483 -10.36 -3.69 31.21
C SER A 483 -10.32 -2.66 32.34
N GLN A 484 -9.14 -2.24 32.78
CA GLN A 484 -8.98 -1.19 33.81
C GLN A 484 -9.52 0.17 33.32
N ALA A 485 -9.32 0.49 32.05
CA ALA A 485 -9.87 1.71 31.45
C ALA A 485 -11.39 1.68 31.40
N VAL A 486 -11.98 0.55 31.03
CA VAL A 486 -13.45 0.35 31.01
C VAL A 486 -14.04 0.51 32.41
N GLU A 487 -13.40 -0.06 33.44
CA GLU A 487 -13.83 0.09 34.83
C GLU A 487 -13.79 1.56 35.27
N ALA A 488 -12.76 2.31 34.87
CA ALA A 488 -12.60 3.72 35.24
C ALA A 488 -13.51 4.68 34.46
N LEU A 489 -13.72 4.44 33.17
CA LEU A 489 -14.39 5.37 32.25
C LEU A 489 -15.88 5.06 32.06
N PHE A 490 -16.29 3.79 32.20
CA PHE A 490 -17.66 3.34 31.93
C PHE A 490 -18.26 2.54 33.12
N PRO A 491 -18.30 3.12 34.33
CA PRO A 491 -18.66 2.41 35.57
C PRO A 491 -20.04 1.74 35.52
N GLU A 492 -21.00 2.29 34.75
CA GLU A 492 -22.33 1.73 34.63
C GLU A 492 -22.42 0.50 33.71
N LYS A 493 -21.51 0.39 32.73
CA LYS A 493 -21.46 -0.72 31.75
C LYS A 493 -20.31 -1.69 32.01
N HIS A 494 -19.40 -1.41 32.94
CA HIS A 494 -18.12 -2.10 33.06
C HIS A 494 -18.25 -3.61 33.21
N ALA A 495 -19.16 -4.10 34.07
CA ALA A 495 -19.33 -5.53 34.31
C ALA A 495 -19.69 -6.33 33.05
N LEU A 496 -20.57 -5.78 32.22
CA LEU A 496 -20.92 -6.37 30.92
C LEU A 496 -19.72 -6.33 29.97
N ILE A 497 -19.08 -5.16 29.81
CA ILE A 497 -17.97 -5.00 28.85
C ILE A 497 -16.79 -5.89 29.24
N ILE A 498 -16.45 -6.01 30.54
CA ILE A 498 -15.36 -6.87 31.00
C ILE A 498 -15.65 -8.34 30.68
N SER A 499 -16.88 -8.81 30.89
CA SER A 499 -17.24 -10.19 30.52
C SER A 499 -17.08 -10.45 29.02
N ILE A 500 -17.35 -9.47 28.18
CA ILE A 500 -17.16 -9.57 26.73
C ILE A 500 -15.67 -9.48 26.36
N ILE A 501 -14.88 -8.65 27.06
CA ILE A 501 -13.40 -8.61 26.87
C ILE A 501 -12.78 -9.97 27.21
N GLU A 502 -13.28 -10.67 28.25
CA GLU A 502 -12.83 -12.02 28.57
C GLU A 502 -13.12 -13.01 27.43
N LEU A 503 -14.28 -12.89 26.75
CA LEU A 503 -14.60 -13.70 25.56
C LEU A 503 -13.65 -13.37 24.39
N ASP A 504 -13.42 -12.08 24.11
CA ASP A 504 -12.48 -11.65 23.08
C ASP A 504 -11.06 -12.14 23.37
N TYR A 505 -10.65 -12.13 24.64
CA TYR A 505 -9.36 -12.68 25.08
C TYR A 505 -9.28 -14.19 24.84
N ALA A 506 -10.32 -14.94 25.19
CA ALA A 506 -10.40 -16.38 24.97
C ALA A 506 -10.27 -16.71 23.47
N ALA A 507 -10.96 -15.95 22.60
CA ALA A 507 -10.88 -16.08 21.14
C ALA A 507 -9.47 -15.77 20.61
N SER A 508 -8.65 -14.99 21.31
CA SER A 508 -7.28 -14.64 20.90
C SER A 508 -6.28 -15.80 20.97
N LYS A 509 -6.68 -16.97 21.52
CA LYS A 509 -5.86 -18.19 21.68
C LYS A 509 -4.56 -17.97 22.50
N LEU A 510 -4.54 -16.99 23.39
CA LEU A 510 -3.42 -16.80 24.32
C LEU A 510 -3.43 -17.89 25.41
N LYS A 511 -2.24 -18.42 25.72
CA LYS A 511 -2.08 -19.53 26.69
C LYS A 511 -2.10 -19.11 28.16
N SER A 512 -2.31 -17.83 28.48
CA SER A 512 -2.26 -17.31 29.85
C SER A 512 -3.66 -17.00 30.36
N HIS A 513 -3.87 -17.14 31.68
CA HIS A 513 -5.13 -16.77 32.30
C HIS A 513 -5.38 -15.27 32.25
N PHE A 514 -6.63 -14.89 32.02
CA PHE A 514 -7.13 -13.53 32.08
C PHE A 514 -8.55 -13.53 32.65
N GLY A 515 -8.81 -12.69 33.63
CA GLY A 515 -10.10 -12.60 34.29
C GLY A 515 -10.50 -13.88 35.07
N THR A 516 -11.80 -14.15 35.07
CA THR A 516 -12.39 -15.30 35.80
C THR A 516 -12.53 -16.56 34.92
N LEU A 517 -12.33 -16.44 33.60
CA LEU A 517 -12.44 -17.56 32.66
C LEU A 517 -11.24 -18.52 32.80
N HIS A 518 -11.53 -19.73 33.28
CA HIS A 518 -10.61 -20.86 33.18
C HIS A 518 -10.67 -21.42 31.75
N LEU A 519 -9.72 -21.02 30.90
CA LEU A 519 -9.63 -21.56 29.55
C LEU A 519 -9.23 -23.04 29.58
N TYR A 520 -10.12 -23.92 29.18
CA TYR A 520 -9.76 -25.28 28.82
C TYR A 520 -8.82 -25.23 27.60
N ALA A 521 -7.62 -25.78 27.74
CA ALA A 521 -6.65 -25.91 26.66
C ALA A 521 -7.20 -26.90 25.61
N GLY A 522 -7.88 -26.37 24.60
CA GLY A 522 -8.23 -27.15 23.42
C GLY A 522 -6.96 -27.49 22.63
N GLU A 523 -6.89 -28.70 22.07
CA GLU A 523 -5.79 -29.19 21.25
C GLU A 523 -5.47 -28.22 20.10
N GLN A 524 -4.21 -27.82 20.02
CA GLN A 524 -3.72 -26.97 18.96
C GLN A 524 -3.52 -27.76 17.67
N THR A 525 -4.33 -27.49 16.65
CA THR A 525 -3.90 -27.70 15.29
C THR A 525 -2.81 -26.70 14.94
N LYS A 526 -1.62 -27.20 14.64
CA LYS A 526 -0.52 -26.38 14.13
C LYS A 526 -0.96 -25.75 12.81
N SER A 527 -1.26 -24.45 12.81
CA SER A 527 -1.49 -23.72 11.57
C SER A 527 -0.14 -23.59 10.86
N SER A 528 -0.01 -24.29 9.75
CA SER A 528 1.05 -24.08 8.78
C SER A 528 0.99 -22.63 8.29
N GLY A 529 2.10 -21.92 8.40
CA GLY A 529 2.54 -20.71 7.69
C GLY A 529 1.52 -19.73 7.07
N GLN A 530 0.35 -19.53 7.67
CA GLN A 530 -0.60 -18.52 7.18
C GLN A 530 -0.05 -17.11 7.38
N ASN A 531 -0.09 -16.34 6.29
CA ASN A 531 0.31 -14.93 6.26
C ASN A 531 -0.37 -14.13 7.40
N LYS A 532 0.39 -13.30 8.12
CA LYS A 532 -0.11 -12.46 9.22
C LYS A 532 -1.29 -11.55 8.81
N LEU A 533 -1.33 -11.15 7.53
CA LEU A 533 -2.43 -10.35 6.97
C LEU A 533 -3.73 -11.17 6.94
N ALA A 534 -3.68 -12.41 6.44
CA ALA A 534 -4.82 -13.33 6.44
C ALA A 534 -5.32 -13.62 7.85
N GLN A 535 -4.41 -13.76 8.85
CA GLN A 535 -4.79 -13.94 10.24
C GLN A 535 -5.51 -12.71 10.83
N ARG A 536 -5.11 -11.48 10.46
CA ARG A 536 -5.80 -10.26 10.90
C ARG A 536 -7.21 -10.21 10.33
N GLN A 537 -7.38 -10.46 9.04
CA GLN A 537 -8.68 -10.48 8.38
C GLN A 537 -9.61 -11.57 8.93
N GLN A 538 -9.08 -12.76 9.22
CA GLN A 538 -9.88 -13.84 9.82
C GLN A 538 -10.49 -13.44 11.17
N ARG A 539 -9.82 -12.62 11.98
CA ARG A 539 -10.36 -12.14 13.25
C ARG A 539 -11.58 -11.22 13.10
N HIS A 540 -11.71 -10.54 11.97
CA HIS A 540 -12.89 -9.72 11.68
C HIS A 540 -14.11 -10.53 11.21
N LYS A 541 -13.94 -11.82 10.91
CA LYS A 541 -15.01 -12.72 10.47
C LYS A 541 -15.69 -13.46 11.62
N LEU A 542 -14.94 -13.75 12.68
CA LEU A 542 -15.44 -14.41 13.88
C LEU A 542 -16.23 -13.43 14.74
#